data_a98c3c614b7d36260b0d65e86febfe51
#
_entry.id   a98c3c614b7d36260b0d65e86febfe51
#
_cell.length_a   1.000
_cell.length_b   1.000
_cell.length_c   1.000
_cell.angle_alpha   90.00
_cell.angle_beta   90.00
_cell.angle_gamma   90.00
#
_symmetry.space_group_name_H-M   'P 1'
#
loop_
_entity.id
_entity.type
_entity.pdbx_description
1 polymer ?
#
loop_
_entity_poly.entity_id
_entity_poly.type
_entity_poly.pdbx_seq_one_letter_code
_entity_poly.pdbx_strand_id
1 'polypeptide(L)'
;MELIRVNDVQKTYKTGTVALYDFNLSIKKGEFVFVIGASGSGKSTLIKMLYREEKPDKGSIIIGGINVAKLKNRKVYVLRRKLGVVFQDFKLLPKLTVYENVAFAMEVLGYDKKEIRKRVLEVLDLVGLKNKVRQYPDQLSGGEQQRVVIARAIVNKPKLLICDEPTGNLDPDTSMEIMKVL
;
A
#
# COMPACT_ATOMS: atom_id res chain seq x y z
N MET A 1 -6.18 -4.63 -20.43
CA MET A 1 -4.71 -4.74 -20.27
C MET A 1 -4.43 -5.19 -18.84
N GLU A 2 -3.71 -6.28 -18.66
CA GLU A 2 -3.37 -6.79 -17.34
C GLU A 2 -2.40 -5.84 -16.62
N LEU A 3 -2.70 -5.55 -15.37
CA LEU A 3 -1.83 -4.76 -14.49
C LEU A 3 -0.93 -5.67 -13.65
N ILE A 4 -1.50 -6.77 -13.13
CA ILE A 4 -0.80 -7.78 -12.35
C ILE A 4 -1.00 -9.14 -13.01
N ARG A 5 0.10 -9.90 -13.13
CA ARG A 5 0.08 -11.31 -13.50
C ARG A 5 1.00 -12.09 -12.55
N VAL A 6 0.45 -13.09 -11.92
CA VAL A 6 1.15 -14.04 -11.05
C VAL A 6 1.02 -15.42 -11.68
N ASN A 7 2.14 -16.08 -11.97
CA ASN A 7 2.15 -17.39 -12.60
C ASN A 7 2.96 -18.38 -11.76
N ASP A 8 2.33 -19.47 -11.39
CA ASP A 8 2.89 -20.66 -10.73
C ASP A 8 3.78 -20.30 -9.53
N VAL A 9 3.34 -19.31 -8.75
CA VAL A 9 4.13 -18.80 -7.63
C VAL A 9 4.11 -19.76 -6.46
N GLN A 10 5.31 -20.07 -5.98
CA GLN A 10 5.54 -20.86 -4.76
C GLN A 10 6.37 -20.04 -3.77
N LYS A 11 6.02 -20.15 -2.49
CA LYS A 11 6.76 -19.57 -1.40
C LYS A 11 6.75 -20.49 -0.18
N THR A 12 7.94 -20.87 0.25
CA THR A 12 8.16 -21.64 1.49
C THR A 12 9.09 -20.84 2.38
N TYR A 13 8.73 -20.63 3.62
CA TYR A 13 9.59 -19.95 4.61
C TYR A 13 10.65 -20.93 5.16
N LYS A 14 11.72 -20.39 5.74
CA LYS A 14 12.80 -21.18 6.35
C LYS A 14 12.33 -22.12 7.47
N THR A 15 11.19 -21.81 8.06
CA THR A 15 10.49 -22.67 9.05
C THR A 15 9.88 -23.95 8.45
N GLY A 16 9.92 -24.13 7.11
CA GLY A 16 9.24 -25.19 6.42
C GLY A 16 7.77 -24.88 6.06
N THR A 17 7.24 -23.74 6.50
CA THR A 17 5.85 -23.36 6.23
C THR A 17 5.67 -22.99 4.76
N VAL A 18 4.82 -23.72 4.04
CA VAL A 18 4.41 -23.40 2.67
C VAL A 18 3.33 -22.32 2.73
N ALA A 19 3.68 -21.11 2.31
CA ALA A 19 2.76 -19.96 2.33
C ALA A 19 1.92 -19.87 1.05
N LEU A 20 2.52 -20.19 -0.11
CA LEU A 20 1.83 -20.25 -1.40
C LEU A 20 2.36 -21.44 -2.19
N TYR A 21 1.46 -22.13 -2.86
CA TYR A 21 1.78 -23.25 -3.74
C TYR A 21 0.96 -23.13 -5.02
N ASP A 22 1.63 -23.17 -6.16
CA ASP A 22 1.04 -23.12 -7.49
C ASP A 22 0.01 -21.98 -7.67
N PHE A 23 0.33 -20.81 -7.10
CA PHE A 23 -0.60 -19.68 -7.02
C PHE A 23 -0.60 -18.88 -8.32
N ASN A 24 -1.78 -18.73 -8.90
CA ASN A 24 -2.01 -18.00 -10.15
C ASN A 24 -3.03 -16.89 -9.92
N LEU A 25 -2.76 -15.68 -10.46
CA LEU A 25 -3.65 -14.53 -10.36
C LEU A 25 -3.44 -13.58 -11.54
N SER A 26 -4.51 -13.08 -12.11
CA SER A 26 -4.49 -12.01 -13.11
C SER A 26 -5.45 -10.90 -12.69
N ILE A 27 -4.94 -9.65 -12.66
CA ILE A 27 -5.74 -8.45 -12.35
C ILE A 27 -5.57 -7.45 -13.48
N LYS A 28 -6.68 -6.95 -14.02
CA LYS A 28 -6.70 -5.91 -15.05
C LYS A 28 -6.60 -4.53 -14.44
N LYS A 29 -6.22 -3.55 -15.25
CA LYS A 29 -6.22 -2.14 -14.85
C LYS A 29 -7.64 -1.68 -14.54
N GLY A 30 -7.84 -1.03 -13.39
CA GLY A 30 -9.11 -0.49 -12.94
C GLY A 30 -9.99 -1.49 -12.20
N GLU A 31 -9.54 -2.73 -11.98
CA GLU A 31 -10.24 -3.68 -11.14
C GLU A 31 -10.02 -3.39 -9.65
N PHE A 32 -11.08 -3.59 -8.88
CA PHE A 32 -11.06 -3.62 -7.42
C PHE A 32 -11.16 -5.07 -6.98
N VAL A 33 -10.13 -5.57 -6.27
CA VAL A 33 -10.00 -7.00 -5.95
C VAL A 33 -9.88 -7.20 -4.45
N PHE A 34 -10.74 -8.06 -3.90
CA PHE A 34 -10.62 -8.55 -2.53
C PHE A 34 -9.88 -9.90 -2.52
N VAL A 35 -8.85 -10.00 -1.67
CA VAL A 35 -8.17 -11.26 -1.38
C VAL A 35 -8.69 -11.78 -0.05
N ILE A 36 -9.52 -12.80 -0.09
CA ILE A 36 -10.16 -13.42 1.08
C ILE A 36 -9.57 -14.80 1.37
N GLY A 37 -9.60 -15.21 2.62
CA GLY A 37 -9.12 -16.52 3.06
C GLY A 37 -8.88 -16.55 4.57
N ALA A 38 -8.75 -17.74 5.13
CA ALA A 38 -8.48 -17.96 6.56
C ALA A 38 -7.14 -17.31 7.00
N SER A 39 -6.96 -17.10 8.30
CA SER A 39 -5.66 -16.71 8.84
C SER A 39 -4.59 -17.74 8.44
N GLY A 40 -3.41 -17.26 8.07
CA GLY A 40 -2.32 -18.15 7.60
C GLY A 40 -2.44 -18.63 6.16
N SER A 41 -3.47 -18.28 5.38
CA SER A 41 -3.65 -18.71 3.99
C SER A 41 -2.69 -18.07 2.97
N GLY A 42 -1.72 -17.26 3.42
CA GLY A 42 -0.71 -16.66 2.54
C GLY A 42 -1.05 -15.27 1.99
N LYS A 43 -2.18 -14.64 2.40
CA LYS A 43 -2.58 -13.29 1.93
C LYS A 43 -1.49 -12.25 2.13
N SER A 44 -0.99 -12.10 3.35
CA SER A 44 0.08 -11.13 3.65
C SER A 44 1.39 -11.49 2.94
N THR A 45 1.67 -12.78 2.70
CA THR A 45 2.82 -13.21 1.90
C THR A 45 2.69 -12.78 0.45
N LEU A 46 1.50 -12.94 -0.16
CA LEU A 46 1.22 -12.43 -1.50
C LEU A 46 1.45 -10.91 -1.56
N ILE A 47 0.84 -10.16 -0.63
CA ILE A 47 0.97 -8.71 -0.53
C ILE A 47 2.45 -8.31 -0.42
N LYS A 48 3.23 -8.92 0.47
CA LYS A 48 4.67 -8.66 0.64
C LYS A 48 5.47 -8.93 -0.64
N MET A 49 5.08 -9.90 -1.44
CA MET A 49 5.71 -10.15 -2.73
C MET A 49 5.36 -9.06 -3.76
N LEU A 50 4.13 -8.52 -3.77
CA LEU A 50 3.73 -7.48 -4.72
C LEU A 50 4.56 -6.21 -4.55
N TYR A 51 4.91 -5.78 -3.32
CA TYR A 51 5.80 -4.64 -3.11
C TYR A 51 7.27 -5.03 -2.85
N ARG A 52 7.61 -6.31 -3.12
CA ARG A 52 8.98 -6.82 -3.10
C ARG A 52 9.67 -6.72 -1.73
N GLU A 53 8.96 -6.97 -0.65
CA GLU A 53 9.53 -7.29 0.67
C GLU A 53 9.95 -8.77 0.69
N GLU A 54 9.12 -9.65 0.17
CA GLU A 54 9.43 -11.06 -0.06
C GLU A 54 9.67 -11.36 -1.55
N LYS A 55 10.39 -12.45 -1.82
CA LYS A 55 10.55 -13.03 -3.15
C LYS A 55 9.84 -14.37 -3.23
N PRO A 56 9.21 -14.70 -4.37
CA PRO A 56 8.81 -16.06 -4.62
C PRO A 56 10.04 -16.97 -4.77
N ASP A 57 9.91 -18.23 -4.38
CA ASP A 57 10.94 -19.23 -4.60
C ASP A 57 10.87 -19.79 -6.02
N LYS A 58 9.64 -19.92 -6.56
CA LYS A 58 9.37 -20.30 -7.95
C LYS A 58 8.29 -19.41 -8.55
N GLY A 59 8.16 -19.48 -9.87
CA GLY A 59 7.16 -18.73 -10.62
C GLY A 59 7.55 -17.29 -10.93
N SER A 60 6.59 -16.48 -11.33
CA SER A 60 6.83 -15.10 -11.71
C SER A 60 5.70 -14.17 -11.27
N ILE A 61 6.06 -12.93 -10.94
CA ILE A 61 5.12 -11.84 -10.62
C ILE A 61 5.47 -10.67 -11.53
N ILE A 62 4.51 -10.24 -12.34
CA ILE A 62 4.67 -9.10 -13.26
C ILE A 62 3.67 -8.02 -12.85
N ILE A 63 4.15 -6.80 -12.60
CA ILE A 63 3.33 -5.63 -12.25
C ILE A 63 3.65 -4.51 -13.22
N GLY A 64 2.69 -4.09 -14.03
CA GLY A 64 2.88 -3.01 -15.00
C GLY A 64 4.09 -3.23 -15.92
N GLY A 65 4.33 -4.46 -16.35
CA GLY A 65 5.46 -4.88 -17.18
C GLY A 65 6.78 -5.13 -16.43
N ILE A 66 6.84 -4.91 -15.12
CA ILE A 66 8.04 -5.16 -14.31
C ILE A 66 7.97 -6.56 -13.71
N ASN A 67 8.96 -7.43 -14.02
CA ASN A 67 9.10 -8.72 -13.35
C ASN A 67 9.68 -8.51 -11.95
N VAL A 68 8.83 -8.62 -10.93
CA VAL A 68 9.16 -8.36 -9.52
C VAL A 68 10.16 -9.38 -8.97
N ALA A 69 10.03 -10.66 -9.37
CA ALA A 69 10.92 -11.73 -8.92
C ALA A 69 12.37 -11.51 -9.39
N LYS A 70 12.55 -11.05 -10.63
CA LYS A 70 13.86 -10.80 -11.25
C LYS A 70 14.46 -9.43 -10.93
N LEU A 71 13.72 -8.55 -10.25
CA LEU A 71 14.16 -7.19 -9.95
C LEU A 71 15.34 -7.20 -8.96
N LYS A 72 16.47 -6.58 -9.35
CA LYS A 72 17.65 -6.42 -8.48
C LYS A 72 17.30 -5.53 -7.27
N ASN A 73 17.81 -5.84 -6.08
CA ASN A 73 17.49 -5.10 -4.85
C ASN A 73 17.69 -3.58 -5.00
N ARG A 74 18.77 -3.16 -5.66
CA ARG A 74 19.06 -1.73 -5.95
C ARG A 74 18.03 -1.04 -6.85
N LYS A 75 17.12 -1.79 -7.50
CA LYS A 75 16.06 -1.26 -8.38
C LYS A 75 14.65 -1.41 -7.80
N VAL A 76 14.50 -1.95 -6.58
CA VAL A 76 13.19 -2.15 -5.94
C VAL A 76 12.43 -0.82 -5.76
N TYR A 77 13.15 0.27 -5.51
CA TYR A 77 12.55 1.60 -5.41
C TYR A 77 11.79 2.02 -6.68
N VAL A 78 12.20 1.56 -7.87
CA VAL A 78 11.51 1.86 -9.15
C VAL A 78 10.11 1.25 -9.17
N LEU A 79 9.94 0.05 -8.60
CA LEU A 79 8.63 -0.58 -8.42
C LEU A 79 7.83 0.20 -7.37
N ARG A 80 8.40 0.38 -6.16
CA ARG A 80 7.71 0.96 -5.02
C ARG A 80 7.20 2.39 -5.27
N ARG A 81 7.90 3.17 -6.08
CA ARG A 81 7.44 4.52 -6.52
C ARG A 81 6.13 4.50 -7.32
N LYS A 82 5.74 3.36 -7.91
CA LYS A 82 4.51 3.19 -8.69
C LYS A 82 3.36 2.62 -7.88
N LEU A 83 3.63 2.24 -6.63
CA LEU A 83 2.69 1.60 -5.72
C LEU A 83 2.27 2.56 -4.61
N GLY A 84 1.01 2.51 -4.21
CA GLY A 84 0.55 2.96 -2.91
C GLY A 84 0.36 1.74 -2.02
N VAL A 85 0.84 1.80 -0.79
CA VAL A 85 0.68 0.70 0.17
C VAL A 85 0.08 1.24 1.46
N VAL A 86 -1.05 0.67 1.84
CA VAL A 86 -1.73 0.90 3.12
C VAL A 86 -1.44 -0.31 3.99
N PHE A 87 -0.74 -0.09 5.10
CA PHE A 87 -0.37 -1.13 6.06
C PHE A 87 -1.38 -1.20 7.20
N GLN A 88 -1.56 -2.38 7.77
CA GLN A 88 -2.38 -2.62 8.95
C GLN A 88 -1.91 -1.79 10.16
N ASP A 89 -0.59 -1.66 10.37
CA ASP A 89 0.03 -0.98 11.51
C ASP A 89 0.26 0.52 11.26
N PHE A 90 -0.56 1.21 10.53
CA PHE A 90 -0.45 2.63 10.14
C PHE A 90 0.95 3.08 9.66
N LYS A 91 2.01 2.74 10.35
CA LYS A 91 3.42 3.12 10.07
C LYS A 91 3.57 4.62 9.81
N LEU A 92 2.85 5.44 10.58
CA LEU A 92 3.01 6.88 10.56
C LEU A 92 4.33 7.28 11.23
N LEU A 93 4.91 8.37 10.75
CA LEU A 93 6.12 8.94 11.31
C LEU A 93 5.70 9.82 12.52
N PRO A 94 6.00 9.41 13.78
CA PRO A 94 5.37 10.01 14.96
C PRO A 94 5.82 11.45 15.22
N LYS A 95 6.99 11.83 14.72
CA LYS A 95 7.56 13.18 14.86
C LYS A 95 7.17 14.14 13.74
N LEU A 96 6.36 13.68 12.80
CA LEU A 96 5.87 14.48 11.68
C LEU A 96 4.37 14.72 11.83
N THR A 97 3.94 15.91 11.48
CA THR A 97 2.52 16.26 11.40
C THR A 97 1.78 15.44 10.33
N VAL A 98 0.45 15.53 10.30
CA VAL A 98 -0.39 14.94 9.25
C VAL A 98 0.07 15.41 7.86
N TYR A 99 0.29 16.70 7.69
CA TYR A 99 0.80 17.26 6.43
C TYR A 99 2.14 16.66 6.04
N GLU A 100 3.10 16.64 6.95
CA GLU A 100 4.46 16.15 6.70
C GLU A 100 4.48 14.63 6.43
N ASN A 101 3.66 13.84 7.11
CA ASN A 101 3.51 12.41 6.83
C ASN A 101 3.09 12.13 5.37
N VAL A 102 2.19 12.95 4.82
CA VAL A 102 1.74 12.81 3.44
C VAL A 102 2.75 13.43 2.47
N ALA A 103 3.31 14.60 2.80
CA ALA A 103 4.29 15.31 1.98
C ALA A 103 5.57 14.48 1.76
N PHE A 104 6.01 13.75 2.79
CA PHE A 104 7.22 12.93 2.75
C PHE A 104 7.27 11.98 1.55
N ALA A 105 6.12 11.41 1.17
CA ALA A 105 6.05 10.52 0.01
C ALA A 105 6.35 11.23 -1.32
N MET A 106 6.08 12.52 -1.42
CA MET A 106 6.40 13.33 -2.61
C MET A 106 7.82 13.91 -2.54
N GLU A 107 8.28 14.30 -1.34
CA GLU A 107 9.62 14.82 -1.13
C GLU A 107 10.70 13.80 -1.53
N VAL A 108 10.52 12.54 -1.15
CA VAL A 108 11.43 11.43 -1.55
C VAL A 108 11.50 11.26 -3.08
N LEU A 109 10.47 11.69 -3.81
CA LEU A 109 10.46 11.66 -5.27
C LEU A 109 11.02 12.92 -5.92
N GLY A 110 11.34 13.96 -5.13
CA GLY A 110 11.94 15.19 -5.60
C GLY A 110 10.97 16.18 -6.23
N TYR A 111 9.69 16.13 -5.86
CA TYR A 111 8.71 17.13 -6.29
C TYR A 111 9.03 18.52 -5.71
N ASP A 112 8.65 19.58 -6.39
CA ASP A 112 8.82 20.94 -5.88
C ASP A 112 7.84 21.27 -4.76
N LYS A 113 8.21 22.26 -3.90
CA LYS A 113 7.42 22.61 -2.72
C LYS A 113 6.00 23.10 -3.03
N LYS A 114 5.78 23.77 -4.17
CA LYS A 114 4.46 24.28 -4.56
C LYS A 114 3.56 23.13 -4.97
N GLU A 115 4.09 22.18 -5.74
CA GLU A 115 3.37 20.99 -6.17
C GLU A 115 3.01 20.11 -4.96
N ILE A 116 3.97 19.86 -4.06
CA ILE A 116 3.75 19.12 -2.80
C ILE A 116 2.61 19.77 -2.02
N ARG A 117 2.69 21.11 -1.74
CA ARG A 117 1.68 21.80 -0.95
C ARG A 117 0.29 21.66 -1.57
N LYS A 118 0.17 21.88 -2.87
CA LYS A 118 -1.10 21.77 -3.58
C LYS A 118 -1.67 20.37 -3.45
N ARG A 119 -0.86 19.36 -3.80
CA ARG A 119 -1.32 17.98 -3.87
C ARG A 119 -1.63 17.39 -2.49
N VAL A 120 -0.82 17.69 -1.48
CA VAL A 120 -1.07 17.22 -0.10
C VAL A 120 -2.38 17.77 0.44
N LEU A 121 -2.65 19.06 0.25
CA LEU A 121 -3.92 19.67 0.71
C LEU A 121 -5.13 19.11 -0.03
N GLU A 122 -5.02 18.87 -1.36
CA GLU A 122 -6.07 18.20 -2.13
C GLU A 122 -6.40 16.80 -1.59
N VAL A 123 -5.37 16.01 -1.28
CA VAL A 123 -5.57 14.64 -0.79
C VAL A 123 -6.07 14.62 0.65
N LEU A 124 -5.58 15.52 1.51
CA LEU A 124 -6.08 15.65 2.88
C LEU A 124 -7.54 16.12 2.92
N ASP A 125 -7.96 16.95 1.98
CA ASP A 125 -9.36 17.34 1.81
C ASP A 125 -10.21 16.13 1.39
N LEU A 126 -9.73 15.34 0.43
CA LEU A 126 -10.38 14.11 -0.05
C LEU A 126 -10.66 13.10 1.07
N VAL A 127 -9.71 12.95 2.01
CA VAL A 127 -9.86 12.04 3.16
C VAL A 127 -10.48 12.70 4.40
N GLY A 128 -10.98 13.95 4.30
CA GLY A 128 -11.65 14.68 5.38
C GLY A 128 -10.73 15.16 6.51
N LEU A 129 -9.44 15.36 6.25
CA LEU A 129 -8.45 15.78 7.27
C LEU A 129 -7.87 17.17 7.05
N LYS A 130 -8.51 18.01 6.25
CA LYS A 130 -8.05 19.38 5.93
C LYS A 130 -7.77 20.25 7.16
N ASN A 131 -8.59 20.11 8.19
CA ASN A 131 -8.50 20.88 9.46
C ASN A 131 -7.47 20.32 10.44
N LYS A 132 -6.87 19.13 10.14
CA LYS A 132 -5.95 18.43 11.03
C LYS A 132 -4.51 18.42 10.52
N VAL A 133 -4.19 19.21 9.51
CA VAL A 133 -2.88 19.26 8.82
C VAL A 133 -1.69 19.45 9.75
N ARG A 134 -1.87 20.16 10.88
CA ARG A 134 -0.82 20.48 11.86
C ARG A 134 -0.78 19.51 13.06
N GLN A 135 -1.74 18.59 13.16
CA GLN A 135 -1.77 17.62 14.25
C GLN A 135 -0.71 16.52 14.04
N TYR A 136 -0.28 15.93 15.13
CA TYR A 136 0.62 14.77 15.14
C TYR A 136 -0.19 13.47 15.24
N PRO A 137 0.40 12.32 14.88
CA PRO A 137 -0.31 11.03 14.90
C PRO A 137 -0.95 10.67 16.24
N ASP A 138 -0.31 11.00 17.37
CA ASP A 138 -0.81 10.76 18.72
C ASP A 138 -2.04 11.60 19.11
N GLN A 139 -2.34 12.65 18.35
CA GLN A 139 -3.50 13.51 18.52
C GLN A 139 -4.71 13.06 17.68
N LEU A 140 -4.59 11.94 16.95
CA LEU A 140 -5.59 11.42 16.04
C LEU A 140 -6.23 10.14 16.56
N SER A 141 -7.54 9.97 16.29
CA SER A 141 -8.20 8.67 16.43
C SER A 141 -7.61 7.63 15.46
N GLY A 142 -7.83 6.33 15.72
CA GLY A 142 -7.37 5.26 14.83
C GLY A 142 -7.87 5.41 13.39
N GLY A 143 -9.14 5.76 13.21
CA GLY A 143 -9.71 6.02 11.88
C GLY A 143 -9.09 7.23 11.17
N GLU A 144 -8.73 8.28 11.92
CA GLU A 144 -8.03 9.43 11.37
C GLU A 144 -6.59 9.09 10.98
N GLN A 145 -5.90 8.31 11.81
CA GLN A 145 -4.56 7.79 11.46
C GLN A 145 -4.62 6.96 10.18
N GLN A 146 -5.62 6.10 10.04
CA GLN A 146 -5.82 5.31 8.82
C GLN A 146 -6.08 6.20 7.60
N ARG A 147 -6.88 7.25 7.73
CA ARG A 147 -7.08 8.22 6.65
C ARG A 147 -5.77 8.95 6.26
N VAL A 148 -4.88 9.25 7.21
CA VAL A 148 -3.54 9.78 6.88
C VAL A 148 -2.72 8.76 6.09
N VAL A 149 -2.74 7.49 6.48
CA VAL A 149 -2.03 6.41 5.75
C VAL A 149 -2.54 6.28 4.32
N ILE A 150 -3.86 6.32 4.12
CA ILE A 150 -4.47 6.30 2.78
C ILE A 150 -4.03 7.53 1.98
N ALA A 151 -4.12 8.73 2.57
CA ALA A 151 -3.68 9.96 1.93
C ALA A 151 -2.22 9.86 1.46
N ARG A 152 -1.32 9.37 2.33
CA ARG A 152 0.08 9.13 2.00
C ARG A 152 0.26 8.10 0.87
N ALA A 153 -0.57 7.06 0.83
CA ALA A 153 -0.50 6.04 -0.19
C ALA A 153 -0.95 6.54 -1.58
N ILE A 154 -1.94 7.44 -1.65
CA ILE A 154 -2.52 7.92 -2.91
C ILE A 154 -1.97 9.26 -3.40
N VAL A 155 -1.18 9.99 -2.60
CA VAL A 155 -0.69 11.34 -2.94
C VAL A 155 0.11 11.36 -4.25
N ASN A 156 0.88 10.32 -4.53
CA ASN A 156 1.69 10.16 -5.75
C ASN A 156 0.92 9.58 -6.95
N LYS A 157 -0.42 9.47 -6.89
CA LYS A 157 -1.25 8.87 -7.95
C LYS A 157 -0.73 7.50 -8.39
N PRO A 158 -0.61 6.52 -7.48
CA PRO A 158 -0.03 5.23 -7.79
C PRO A 158 -0.83 4.50 -8.87
N LYS A 159 -0.15 3.62 -9.63
CA LYS A 159 -0.81 2.75 -10.62
C LYS A 159 -1.53 1.57 -9.98
N LEU A 160 -1.12 1.18 -8.79
CA LEU A 160 -1.68 0.11 -7.99
C LEU A 160 -1.69 0.54 -6.53
N LEU A 161 -2.86 0.46 -5.91
CA LEU A 161 -3.03 0.60 -4.47
C LEU A 161 -3.16 -0.80 -3.87
N ILE A 162 -2.36 -1.08 -2.86
CA ILE A 162 -2.36 -2.33 -2.11
C ILE A 162 -2.75 -2.01 -0.68
N CYS A 163 -3.79 -2.66 -0.16
CA CYS A 163 -4.24 -2.48 1.21
C CYS A 163 -4.13 -3.83 1.94
N ASP A 164 -3.34 -3.86 3.03
CA ASP A 164 -3.21 -5.01 3.92
C ASP A 164 -4.07 -4.74 5.15
N GLU A 165 -5.25 -5.35 5.21
CA GLU A 165 -6.25 -5.20 6.29
C GLU A 165 -6.53 -3.73 6.68
N PRO A 166 -6.93 -2.86 5.74
CA PRO A 166 -7.04 -1.41 5.97
C PRO A 166 -8.06 -1.01 7.04
N THR A 167 -8.87 -1.95 7.49
CA THR A 167 -9.93 -1.73 8.51
C THR A 167 -9.78 -2.64 9.72
N GLY A 168 -8.74 -3.48 9.78
CA GLY A 168 -8.61 -4.55 10.79
C GLY A 168 -8.54 -4.06 12.24
N ASN A 169 -8.15 -2.81 12.47
CA ASN A 169 -8.02 -2.20 13.80
C ASN A 169 -9.09 -1.13 14.09
N LEU A 170 -10.18 -1.11 13.30
CA LEU A 170 -11.22 -0.07 13.37
C LEU A 170 -12.58 -0.68 13.71
N ASP A 171 -13.43 0.13 14.31
CA ASP A 171 -14.84 -0.20 14.52
C ASP A 171 -15.61 -0.27 13.18
N PRO A 172 -16.79 -0.93 13.14
CA PRO A 172 -17.55 -1.13 11.90
C PRO A 172 -17.91 0.16 11.16
N ASP A 173 -18.33 1.20 11.87
CA ASP A 173 -18.76 2.47 11.25
C ASP A 173 -17.58 3.19 10.61
N THR A 174 -16.46 3.30 11.33
CA THR A 174 -15.20 3.85 10.79
C THR A 174 -14.69 3.01 9.61
N SER A 175 -14.84 1.68 9.66
CA SER A 175 -14.46 0.78 8.57
C SER A 175 -15.24 1.08 7.29
N MET A 176 -16.55 1.34 7.42
CA MET A 176 -17.39 1.72 6.27
C MET A 176 -16.98 3.08 5.67
N GLU A 177 -16.60 4.05 6.51
CA GLU A 177 -16.07 5.33 6.02
C GLU A 177 -14.75 5.17 5.27
N ILE A 178 -13.83 4.35 5.77
CA ILE A 178 -12.57 4.04 5.11
C ILE A 178 -12.80 3.38 3.75
N MET A 179 -13.73 2.42 3.67
CA MET A 179 -14.05 1.74 2.40
C MET A 179 -14.66 2.68 1.35
N LYS A 180 -15.33 3.76 1.76
CA LYS A 180 -15.84 4.80 0.82
C LYS A 180 -14.72 5.68 0.25
N VAL A 181 -13.59 5.78 0.94
CA VAL A 181 -12.43 6.57 0.50
C VAL A 181 -11.55 5.77 -0.48
N LEU A 182 -11.52 4.45 -0.34
CA LEU A 182 -10.77 3.52 -1.21
C LEU A 182 -11.52 3.25 -2.50
#